data_0da95eed8297dba8b3e22c93e888954a
#
_entry.id   0da95eed8297dba8b3e22c93e888954a
#
_cell.length_a   1.000
_cell.length_b   1.000
_cell.length_c   1.000
_cell.angle_alpha   90.00
_cell.angle_beta   90.00
_cell.angle_gamma   90.00
#
_symmetry.space_group_name_H-M   'P 1'
#
loop_
_entity.id
_entity.type
_entity.pdbx_description
1 polymer ?
#
loop_
_entity_poly.entity_id
_entity_poly.type
_entity_poly.pdbx_seq_one_letter_code
_entity_poly.pdbx_strand_id
1 'polypeptide(L)'
;MLEFQNVSYQYPSEDFDIIDHLSFAVEPGSFHCIIGISGCGKSTIFRMTNGLLKPKAGTILVEGKSIVGRKHYCGYMPQKDLLFPWRTVGENVALPLEIQGELTRAERRDRAEAALADVGLAGCGSKMPDELSGGMRQRAAFARTML
;
A
#
# COMPACT_ATOMS: atom_id res chain seq x y z
N MET A 1 14.80 -8.15 1.65
CA MET A 1 14.14 -9.27 2.34
C MET A 1 13.15 -8.73 3.37
N LEU A 2 11.91 -9.22 3.37
CA LEU A 2 10.92 -8.97 4.41
C LEU A 2 10.84 -10.23 5.31
N GLU A 3 10.89 -10.05 6.63
CA GLU A 3 10.86 -11.17 7.58
C GLU A 3 9.82 -10.93 8.66
N PHE A 4 9.03 -11.95 8.94
CA PHE A 4 8.19 -12.06 10.12
C PHE A 4 8.84 -13.05 11.08
N GLN A 5 9.11 -12.61 12.31
CA GLN A 5 9.79 -13.41 13.33
C GLN A 5 8.88 -13.56 14.55
N ASN A 6 8.22 -14.72 14.64
CA ASN A 6 7.34 -15.10 15.76
C ASN A 6 6.25 -14.06 16.06
N VAL A 7 5.60 -13.57 14.99
CA VAL A 7 4.66 -12.44 15.06
C VAL A 7 3.29 -12.92 15.50
N SER A 8 2.74 -12.30 16.55
CA SER A 8 1.35 -12.48 16.97
C SER A 8 0.59 -11.16 16.96
N TYR A 9 -0.71 -11.23 16.64
CA TYR A 9 -1.57 -10.05 16.63
C TYR A 9 -3.01 -10.40 17.03
N GLN A 10 -3.58 -9.56 17.88
CA GLN A 10 -4.96 -9.62 18.38
C GLN A 10 -5.61 -8.25 18.15
N TYR A 11 -6.83 -8.23 17.63
CA TYR A 11 -7.62 -6.99 17.61
C TYR A 11 -8.14 -6.67 19.02
N PRO A 12 -8.25 -5.39 19.41
CA PRO A 12 -8.75 -5.01 20.73
C PRO A 12 -10.18 -5.49 21.04
N SER A 13 -10.97 -5.81 19.99
CA SER A 13 -12.34 -6.31 20.10
C SER A 13 -12.45 -7.84 20.20
N GLU A 14 -11.33 -8.55 20.12
CA GLU A 14 -11.30 -10.02 20.05
C GLU A 14 -10.56 -10.60 21.24
N ASP A 15 -11.01 -11.76 21.73
CA ASP A 15 -10.38 -12.48 22.84
C ASP A 15 -9.34 -13.51 22.40
N PHE A 16 -9.06 -13.58 21.06
CA PHE A 16 -8.11 -14.54 20.48
C PHE A 16 -7.16 -13.88 19.51
N ASP A 17 -6.00 -14.46 19.31
CA ASP A 17 -5.01 -14.00 18.35
C ASP A 17 -5.43 -14.36 16.92
N ILE A 18 -5.60 -13.37 16.06
CA ILE A 18 -5.87 -13.53 14.61
C ILE A 18 -4.62 -14.05 13.90
N ILE A 19 -3.46 -13.64 14.36
CA ILE A 19 -2.16 -14.16 13.92
C ILE A 19 -1.46 -14.67 15.16
N ASP A 20 -1.03 -15.93 15.11
CA ASP A 20 -0.38 -16.61 16.23
C ASP A 20 0.98 -17.16 15.81
N HIS A 21 2.05 -16.65 16.42
CA HIS A 21 3.45 -17.07 16.27
C HIS A 21 3.91 -17.23 14.79
N LEU A 22 3.43 -16.36 13.89
CA LEU A 22 3.73 -16.43 12.45
C LEU A 22 5.19 -16.08 12.17
N SER A 23 5.89 -16.96 11.45
CA SER A 23 7.24 -16.72 10.96
C SER A 23 7.34 -17.12 9.50
N PHE A 24 7.82 -16.21 8.66
CA PHE A 24 8.16 -16.46 7.26
C PHE A 24 9.08 -15.36 6.74
N ALA A 25 9.71 -15.60 5.58
CA ALA A 25 10.52 -14.63 4.88
C ALA A 25 10.09 -14.50 3.41
N VAL A 26 10.23 -13.30 2.87
CA VAL A 26 10.05 -12.97 1.45
C VAL A 26 11.38 -12.46 0.91
N GLU A 27 11.98 -13.22 0.02
CA GLU A 27 13.27 -12.88 -0.57
C GLU A 27 13.12 -11.71 -1.56
N PRO A 28 14.19 -10.90 -1.75
CA PRO A 28 14.20 -9.87 -2.78
C PRO A 28 13.94 -10.45 -4.17
N GLY A 29 13.11 -9.76 -4.96
CA GLY A 29 12.75 -10.18 -6.32
C GLY A 29 11.81 -11.38 -6.39
N SER A 30 11.37 -11.95 -5.26
CA SER A 30 10.41 -13.04 -5.25
C SER A 30 8.96 -12.53 -5.25
N PHE A 31 8.05 -13.39 -5.72
CA PHE A 31 6.60 -13.19 -5.64
C PHE A 31 5.99 -14.20 -4.67
N HIS A 32 5.29 -13.70 -3.66
CA HIS A 32 4.60 -14.53 -2.67
C HIS A 32 3.10 -14.27 -2.68
N CYS A 33 2.32 -15.33 -2.58
CA CYS A 33 0.86 -15.27 -2.49
C CYS A 33 0.38 -15.84 -1.15
N ILE A 34 -0.44 -15.07 -0.43
CA ILE A 34 -1.07 -15.53 0.81
C ILE A 34 -2.48 -16.00 0.47
N ILE A 35 -2.73 -17.31 0.63
CA ILE A 35 -4.01 -17.95 0.34
C ILE A 35 -4.66 -18.38 1.65
N GLY A 36 -5.99 -18.32 1.71
CA GLY A 36 -6.75 -18.76 2.87
C GLY A 36 -8.19 -18.30 2.82
N ILE A 37 -9.04 -18.84 3.69
CA ILE A 37 -10.46 -18.50 3.80
C ILE A 37 -10.66 -17.03 4.23
N SER A 38 -11.87 -16.51 4.06
CA SER A 38 -12.20 -15.17 4.58
C SER A 38 -12.04 -15.14 6.11
N GLY A 39 -11.49 -14.03 6.62
CA GLY A 39 -11.29 -13.85 8.06
C GLY A 39 -10.00 -14.47 8.65
N CYS A 40 -9.23 -15.28 7.91
CA CYS A 40 -8.01 -15.92 8.44
C CYS A 40 -6.79 -15.00 8.62
N GLY A 41 -6.93 -13.67 8.59
CA GLY A 41 -5.86 -12.75 8.91
C GLY A 41 -5.01 -12.25 7.73
N LYS A 42 -5.29 -12.60 6.46
CA LYS A 42 -4.50 -12.14 5.29
C LYS A 42 -4.33 -10.62 5.24
N SER A 43 -5.43 -9.88 5.36
CA SER A 43 -5.39 -8.41 5.37
C SER A 43 -4.68 -7.84 6.60
N THR A 44 -4.70 -8.57 7.72
CA THR A 44 -3.99 -8.21 8.94
C THR A 44 -2.47 -8.30 8.74
N ILE A 45 -1.99 -9.36 8.05
CA ILE A 45 -0.57 -9.50 7.69
C ILE A 45 -0.14 -8.30 6.83
N PHE A 46 -0.88 -7.95 5.77
CA PHE A 46 -0.56 -6.80 4.93
C PHE A 46 -0.57 -5.48 5.71
N ARG A 47 -1.55 -5.27 6.60
CA ARG A 47 -1.59 -4.06 7.44
C ARG A 47 -0.40 -3.99 8.40
N MET A 48 0.03 -5.11 8.97
CA MET A 48 1.24 -5.16 9.79
C MET A 48 2.50 -4.91 8.95
N THR A 49 2.61 -5.51 7.76
CA THR A 49 3.72 -5.26 6.83
C THR A 49 3.88 -3.78 6.50
N ASN A 50 2.77 -3.04 6.39
CA ASN A 50 2.79 -1.59 6.10
C ASN A 50 2.92 -0.70 7.34
N GLY A 51 3.08 -1.29 8.53
CA GLY A 51 3.15 -0.55 9.78
C GLY A 51 1.84 0.10 10.23
N LEU A 52 0.70 -0.24 9.59
CA LEU A 52 -0.63 0.24 9.98
C LEU A 52 -1.15 -0.45 11.25
N LEU A 53 -0.64 -1.66 11.54
CA LEU A 53 -0.90 -2.39 12.77
C LEU A 53 0.43 -2.80 13.39
N LYS A 54 0.54 -2.63 14.70
CA LYS A 54 1.73 -3.04 15.46
C LYS A 54 1.52 -4.46 16.00
N PRO A 55 2.46 -5.40 15.81
CA PRO A 55 2.39 -6.72 16.42
C PRO A 55 2.23 -6.65 17.94
N LYS A 56 1.46 -7.59 18.50
CA LYS A 56 1.36 -7.84 19.96
C LYS A 56 2.65 -8.47 20.48
N ALA A 57 3.23 -9.37 19.68
CA ALA A 57 4.50 -10.05 19.95
C ALA A 57 5.26 -10.29 18.65
N GLY A 58 6.56 -10.56 18.76
CA GLY A 58 7.43 -10.81 17.62
C GLY A 58 7.91 -9.54 16.93
N THR A 59 8.58 -9.68 15.80
CA THR A 59 9.19 -8.56 15.07
C THR A 59 9.01 -8.73 13.57
N ILE A 60 8.79 -7.61 12.87
CA ILE A 60 8.78 -7.55 11.41
C ILE A 60 9.99 -6.74 10.97
N LEU A 61 10.80 -7.32 10.08
CA LEU A 61 12.02 -6.72 9.57
C LEU A 61 11.92 -6.51 8.06
N VAL A 62 12.48 -5.40 7.58
CA VAL A 62 12.76 -5.15 6.17
C VAL A 62 14.24 -4.84 6.04
N GLU A 63 14.95 -5.65 5.25
CA GLU A 63 16.43 -5.57 5.09
C GLU A 63 17.16 -5.65 6.44
N GLY A 64 16.72 -6.57 7.31
CA GLY A 64 17.29 -6.80 8.62
C GLY A 64 16.99 -5.69 9.66
N LYS A 65 16.18 -4.68 9.31
CA LYS A 65 15.83 -3.57 10.21
C LYS A 65 14.35 -3.59 10.54
N SER A 66 14.01 -3.38 11.81
CA SER A 66 12.60 -3.28 12.24
C SER A 66 11.85 -2.21 11.45
N ILE A 67 10.61 -2.51 11.09
CA ILE A 67 9.70 -1.55 10.43
C ILE A 67 9.14 -0.50 11.39
N VAL A 68 9.29 -0.69 12.70
CA VAL A 68 8.76 0.24 13.71
C VAL A 68 9.42 1.61 13.55
N GLY A 69 8.59 2.63 13.30
CA GLY A 69 9.04 4.00 13.09
C GLY A 69 9.65 4.29 11.70
N ARG A 70 9.75 3.30 10.81
CA ARG A 70 10.20 3.52 9.42
C ARG A 70 9.06 4.02 8.54
N LYS A 71 9.41 4.87 7.58
CA LYS A 71 8.52 5.38 6.53
C LYS A 71 9.08 5.00 5.15
N HIS A 72 8.22 4.96 4.14
CA HIS A 72 8.62 4.78 2.73
C HIS A 72 9.45 3.51 2.44
N TYR A 73 9.16 2.40 3.11
CA TYR A 73 9.86 1.13 2.88
C TYR A 73 9.08 0.13 2.02
N CYS A 74 7.80 0.37 1.78
CA CYS A 74 6.98 -0.45 0.88
C CYS A 74 5.82 0.36 0.30
N GLY A 75 5.39 0.02 -0.90
CA GLY A 75 4.12 0.46 -1.45
C GLY A 75 2.99 -0.46 -1.00
N TYR A 76 1.80 0.11 -0.76
CA TYR A 76 0.61 -0.65 -0.39
C TYR A 76 -0.56 -0.32 -1.30
N MET A 77 -1.07 -1.32 -1.98
CA MET A 77 -2.28 -1.22 -2.79
C MET A 77 -3.41 -2.02 -2.13
N PRO A 78 -4.39 -1.35 -1.51
CA PRO A 78 -5.55 -2.03 -0.93
C PRO A 78 -6.46 -2.59 -2.03
N GLN A 79 -7.37 -3.51 -1.64
CA GLN A 79 -8.33 -4.13 -2.56
C GLN A 79 -9.26 -3.10 -3.24
N LYS A 80 -9.65 -2.04 -2.53
CA LYS A 80 -10.39 -0.91 -3.08
C LYS A 80 -9.42 0.15 -3.56
N ASP A 81 -9.74 0.85 -4.65
CA ASP A 81 -8.89 1.89 -5.25
C ASP A 81 -8.63 3.08 -4.31
N LEU A 82 -9.57 3.38 -3.39
CA LEU A 82 -9.49 4.48 -2.42
C LEU A 82 -9.07 5.83 -3.06
N LEU A 83 -9.53 6.08 -4.28
CA LEU A 83 -9.37 7.41 -4.89
C LEU A 83 -10.36 8.37 -4.21
N PHE A 84 -9.89 9.58 -3.92
CA PHE A 84 -10.73 10.64 -3.38
C PHE A 84 -11.69 11.16 -4.46
N PRO A 85 -13.01 11.04 -4.27
CA PRO A 85 -13.99 11.41 -5.30
C PRO A 85 -14.06 12.91 -5.59
N TRP A 86 -13.54 13.75 -4.71
CA TRP A 86 -13.48 15.20 -4.85
C TRP A 86 -12.17 15.73 -5.44
N ARG A 87 -11.26 14.85 -5.84
CA ARG A 87 -9.99 15.18 -6.51
C ARG A 87 -9.98 14.57 -7.90
N THR A 88 -9.32 15.24 -8.83
CA THR A 88 -9.05 14.65 -10.14
C THR A 88 -8.15 13.42 -10.02
N VAL A 89 -8.10 12.62 -11.07
CA VAL A 89 -7.23 11.41 -11.12
C VAL A 89 -5.77 11.82 -10.95
N GLY A 90 -5.32 12.86 -11.62
CA GLY A 90 -3.94 13.37 -11.48
C GLY A 90 -3.62 13.86 -10.06
N GLU A 91 -4.57 14.55 -9.41
CA GLU A 91 -4.41 14.98 -8.01
C GLU A 91 -4.40 13.81 -7.04
N ASN A 92 -5.17 12.75 -7.31
CA ASN A 92 -5.12 11.51 -6.54
C ASN A 92 -3.76 10.82 -6.68
N VAL A 93 -3.23 10.73 -7.89
CA VAL A 93 -1.93 10.10 -8.15
C VAL A 93 -0.79 10.92 -7.57
N ALA A 94 -0.86 12.26 -7.63
CA ALA A 94 0.14 13.16 -7.05
C ALA A 94 0.16 13.21 -5.52
N LEU A 95 -0.83 12.64 -4.83
CA LEU A 95 -1.00 12.76 -3.37
C LEU A 95 0.23 12.35 -2.55
N PRO A 96 0.95 11.23 -2.83
CA PRO A 96 2.16 10.90 -2.09
C PRO A 96 3.23 12.00 -2.19
N LEU A 97 3.41 12.59 -3.35
CA LEU A 97 4.36 13.69 -3.58
C LEU A 97 3.93 14.99 -2.89
N GLU A 98 2.61 15.20 -2.76
CA GLU A 98 2.06 16.32 -1.99
C GLU A 98 2.37 16.17 -0.50
N ILE A 99 2.24 14.96 0.05
CA ILE A 99 2.52 14.66 1.46
C ILE A 99 4.02 14.76 1.76
N GLN A 100 4.89 14.35 0.85
CA GLN A 100 6.34 14.49 0.98
C GLN A 100 6.77 15.95 1.03
N GLY A 101 6.09 16.83 0.28
CA GLY A 101 6.29 18.28 0.36
C GLY A 101 7.57 18.82 -0.33
N GLU A 102 8.33 17.97 -1.02
CA GLU A 102 9.64 18.31 -1.60
C GLU A 102 9.53 18.97 -2.99
N LEU A 103 8.41 18.77 -3.68
CA LEU A 103 8.22 19.19 -5.07
C LEU A 103 7.23 20.35 -5.19
N THR A 104 7.42 21.19 -6.20
CA THR A 104 6.45 22.21 -6.62
C THR A 104 5.17 21.55 -7.17
N ARG A 105 4.08 22.31 -7.23
CA ARG A 105 2.82 21.83 -7.80
C ARG A 105 2.96 21.41 -9.28
N ALA A 106 3.79 22.09 -10.05
CA ALA A 106 4.03 21.75 -11.44
C ALA A 106 4.76 20.42 -11.57
N GLU A 107 5.86 20.24 -10.83
CA GLU A 107 6.64 19.00 -10.83
C GLU A 107 5.81 17.80 -10.38
N ARG A 108 4.97 17.95 -9.34
CA ARG A 108 4.06 16.87 -8.89
C ARG A 108 3.09 16.48 -9.99
N ARG A 109 2.50 17.46 -10.69
CA ARG A 109 1.59 17.20 -11.80
C ARG A 109 2.30 16.43 -12.92
N ASP A 110 3.49 16.87 -13.32
CA ASP A 110 4.22 16.26 -14.41
C ASP A 110 4.63 14.80 -14.07
N ARG A 111 5.05 14.55 -12.83
CA ARG A 111 5.29 13.16 -12.36
C ARG A 111 4.03 12.31 -12.32
N ALA A 112 2.90 12.86 -11.89
CA ALA A 112 1.63 12.14 -11.87
C ALA A 112 1.15 11.80 -13.29
N GLU A 113 1.31 12.70 -14.26
CA GLU A 113 0.97 12.43 -15.67
C GLU A 113 1.88 11.36 -16.27
N ALA A 114 3.18 11.38 -15.96
CA ALA A 114 4.11 10.33 -16.37
C ALA A 114 3.70 8.96 -15.78
N ALA A 115 3.42 8.88 -14.49
CA ALA A 115 2.97 7.64 -13.84
C ALA A 115 1.62 7.14 -14.39
N LEU A 116 0.70 8.04 -14.75
CA LEU A 116 -0.54 7.69 -15.44
C LEU A 116 -0.28 7.12 -16.84
N ALA A 117 0.67 7.70 -17.58
CA ALA A 117 1.05 7.19 -18.90
C ALA A 117 1.64 5.77 -18.81
N ASP A 118 2.49 5.49 -17.82
CA ASP A 118 3.10 4.17 -17.57
C ASP A 118 2.06 3.05 -17.35
N VAL A 119 0.89 3.41 -16.81
CA VAL A 119 -0.22 2.45 -16.60
C VAL A 119 -1.28 2.51 -17.71
N GLY A 120 -1.00 3.18 -18.83
CA GLY A 120 -1.91 3.29 -19.98
C GLY A 120 -3.12 4.19 -19.73
N LEU A 121 -2.95 5.25 -18.92
CA LEU A 121 -3.96 6.26 -18.61
C LEU A 121 -3.52 7.68 -19.02
N ALA A 122 -2.67 7.80 -20.05
CA ALA A 122 -2.25 9.10 -20.58
C ALA A 122 -3.47 10.01 -20.89
N GLY A 123 -3.42 11.26 -20.46
CA GLY A 123 -4.50 12.25 -20.68
C GLY A 123 -5.72 12.08 -19.77
N CYS A 124 -5.68 11.16 -18.80
CA CYS A 124 -6.77 10.98 -17.84
C CYS A 124 -6.63 11.84 -16.57
N GLY A 125 -5.54 12.59 -16.42
CA GLY A 125 -5.23 13.32 -15.18
C GLY A 125 -6.27 14.38 -14.79
N SER A 126 -6.97 14.99 -15.75
CA SER A 126 -8.03 15.97 -15.48
C SER A 126 -9.40 15.36 -15.17
N LYS A 127 -9.60 14.07 -15.40
CA LYS A 127 -10.87 13.38 -15.14
C LYS A 127 -11.12 13.20 -13.65
N MET A 128 -12.40 13.06 -13.30
CA MET A 128 -12.81 12.63 -11.95
C MET A 128 -12.83 11.09 -11.86
N PRO A 129 -12.68 10.51 -10.65
CA PRO A 129 -12.69 9.05 -10.48
C PRO A 129 -13.95 8.35 -10.98
N ASP A 130 -15.11 9.00 -10.93
CA ASP A 130 -16.39 8.45 -11.40
C ASP A 130 -16.49 8.38 -12.93
N GLU A 131 -15.68 9.14 -13.66
CA GLU A 131 -15.54 9.08 -15.12
C GLU A 131 -14.69 7.88 -15.59
N LEU A 132 -14.05 7.13 -14.66
CA LEU A 132 -13.19 6.00 -14.96
C LEU A 132 -13.92 4.67 -14.75
N SER A 133 -13.64 3.68 -15.60
CA SER A 133 -14.02 2.30 -15.32
C SER A 133 -13.32 1.75 -14.06
N GLY A 134 -13.85 0.67 -13.47
CA GLY A 134 -13.22 0.03 -12.30
C GLY A 134 -11.76 -0.35 -12.53
N GLY A 135 -11.45 -0.92 -13.70
CA GLY A 135 -10.07 -1.26 -14.06
C GLY A 135 -9.17 -0.04 -14.25
N MET A 136 -9.69 1.08 -14.77
CA MET A 136 -8.95 2.34 -14.86
C MET A 136 -8.67 2.91 -13.48
N ARG A 137 -9.65 2.89 -12.56
CA ARG A 137 -9.44 3.32 -11.17
C ARG A 137 -8.36 2.50 -10.47
N GLN A 138 -8.35 1.18 -10.65
CA GLN A 138 -7.31 0.32 -10.09
C GLN A 138 -5.92 0.67 -10.63
N ARG A 139 -5.79 0.92 -11.94
CA ARG A 139 -4.51 1.34 -12.54
C ARG A 139 -4.07 2.73 -12.04
N ALA A 140 -4.99 3.67 -11.85
CA ALA A 140 -4.67 4.96 -11.24
C ALA A 140 -4.22 4.82 -9.77
N ALA A 141 -4.87 3.94 -8.98
CA ALA A 141 -4.44 3.63 -7.63
C ALA A 141 -3.05 2.97 -7.58
N PHE A 142 -2.75 2.11 -8.56
CA PHE A 142 -1.42 1.53 -8.71
C PHE A 142 -0.37 2.60 -9.04
N ALA A 143 -0.64 3.49 -10.02
CA ALA A 143 0.23 4.63 -10.34
C ALA A 143 0.52 5.50 -9.09
N ARG A 144 -0.50 5.78 -8.26
CA ARG A 144 -0.34 6.49 -6.98
C ARG A 144 0.61 5.75 -6.02
N THR A 145 0.58 4.43 -6.01
CA THR A 145 1.40 3.62 -5.10
C THR A 145 2.88 3.59 -5.53
N MET A 146 3.17 3.88 -6.81
CA MET A 146 4.54 3.91 -7.36
C MET A 146 5.27 5.23 -7.12
N LEU A 147 4.59 6.29 -6.73
CA LEU A 147 5.13 7.61 -6.42
C LEU A 147 5.41 7.80 -4.93
#